data_d19697324549b4d38abe01f03319ad9c
#
_entry.id   d19697324549b4d38abe01f03319ad9c
#
_cell.length_a   1.000
_cell.length_b   1.000
_cell.length_c   1.000
_cell.angle_alpha   90.00
_cell.angle_beta   90.00
_cell.angle_gamma   90.00
#
_symmetry.space_group_name_H-M   'P 1'
#
loop_
_entity.id
_entity.type
_entity.pdbx_description
1 polymer ?
#
loop_
_entity_poly.entity_id
_entity_poly.type
_entity_poly.pdbx_seq_one_letter_code
_entity_poly.pdbx_strand_id
1 'polypeptide(L)'
;MKDQFELVSEYKPSGDQPEAIKELVSGLKEDKKFQVLLGATGTGKTFTISNVIAQVNRPTLVFAHNKTLAGQLYSEFKEFFPHNRVEYFVSYFDYYQPEAYLPKTDTYIDKNTKTNEELDMLRMAAVNSVLERRDTIIVASVASIYGASNPEQYRHMIFTLRSGQIIERNELMLALVHQQYKRNDTDP
;
A
#
# COMPACT_ATOMS: atom_id res chain seq x y z
N MET A 1 -16.16 5.67 11.91
CA MET A 1 -14.98 5.15 11.18
C MET A 1 -14.27 4.17 12.11
N LYS A 2 -13.89 2.98 11.62
CA LYS A 2 -13.03 2.08 12.41
C LYS A 2 -11.63 2.67 12.38
N ASP A 3 -11.14 3.17 13.51
CA ASP A 3 -9.78 3.72 13.66
C ASP A 3 -8.85 2.74 14.40
N GLN A 4 -9.28 1.47 14.53
CA GLN A 4 -8.54 0.44 15.26
C GLN A 4 -8.31 -0.80 14.40
N PHE A 5 -7.11 -1.35 14.51
CA PHE A 5 -6.80 -2.64 13.90
C PHE A 5 -7.48 -3.78 14.64
N GLU A 6 -8.15 -4.65 13.88
CA GLU A 6 -8.81 -5.85 14.37
C GLU A 6 -8.09 -7.07 13.77
N LEU A 7 -7.22 -7.70 14.59
CA LEU A 7 -6.53 -8.92 14.18
C LEU A 7 -7.48 -10.11 14.24
N VAL A 8 -7.67 -10.76 13.11
CA VAL A 8 -8.45 -11.99 12.98
C VAL A 8 -7.49 -13.14 12.70
N SER A 9 -7.44 -14.15 13.56
CA SER A 9 -6.60 -15.33 13.39
C SER A 9 -7.11 -16.50 14.21
N GLU A 10 -7.01 -17.71 13.67
CA GLU A 10 -7.21 -18.96 14.40
C GLU A 10 -6.01 -19.29 15.31
N TYR A 11 -4.84 -18.69 15.01
CA TYR A 11 -3.60 -18.91 15.74
C TYR A 11 -3.50 -18.03 16.99
N LYS A 12 -2.84 -18.53 18.01
CA LYS A 12 -2.43 -17.77 19.18
C LYS A 12 -0.91 -17.69 19.23
N PRO A 13 -0.33 -16.59 19.72
CA PRO A 13 1.10 -16.48 19.92
C PRO A 13 1.64 -17.63 20.78
N SER A 14 2.70 -18.29 20.30
CA SER A 14 3.30 -19.47 20.96
C SER A 14 4.83 -19.38 20.97
N GLY A 15 5.48 -20.22 21.78
CA GLY A 15 6.93 -20.20 21.94
C GLY A 15 7.41 -18.83 22.43
N ASP A 16 8.40 -18.27 21.73
CA ASP A 16 9.00 -16.96 22.05
C ASP A 16 8.21 -15.76 21.51
N GLN A 17 7.15 -16.00 20.74
CA GLN A 17 6.34 -14.93 20.13
C GLN A 17 5.71 -13.98 21.15
N PRO A 18 5.10 -14.46 22.27
CA PRO A 18 4.50 -13.57 23.28
C PRO A 18 5.50 -12.58 23.88
N GLU A 19 6.73 -13.03 24.17
CA GLU A 19 7.79 -12.19 24.71
C GLU A 19 8.27 -11.18 23.65
N ALA A 20 8.55 -11.62 22.42
CA ALA A 20 8.93 -10.76 21.32
C ALA A 20 7.87 -9.67 21.04
N ILE A 21 6.57 -10.01 21.05
CA ILE A 21 5.48 -9.05 20.89
C ILE A 21 5.52 -8.01 22.00
N LYS A 22 5.65 -8.44 23.26
CA LYS A 22 5.70 -7.57 24.43
C LYS A 22 6.87 -6.59 24.36
N GLU A 23 8.06 -7.08 24.00
CA GLU A 23 9.26 -6.25 23.89
C GLU A 23 9.14 -5.23 22.74
N LEU A 24 8.68 -5.65 21.56
CA LEU A 24 8.46 -4.76 20.42
C LEU A 24 7.44 -3.66 20.73
N VAL A 25 6.32 -4.02 21.35
CA VAL A 25 5.28 -3.05 21.75
C VAL A 25 5.81 -2.08 22.80
N SER A 26 6.56 -2.56 23.80
CA SER A 26 7.19 -1.70 24.81
C SER A 26 8.17 -0.72 24.17
N GLY A 27 9.04 -1.22 23.28
CA GLY A 27 9.98 -0.38 22.56
C GLY A 27 9.30 0.70 21.72
N LEU A 28 8.19 0.39 21.05
CA LEU A 28 7.43 1.39 20.29
C LEU A 28 6.72 2.42 21.19
N LYS A 29 6.30 2.05 22.40
CA LYS A 29 5.74 2.98 23.39
C LYS A 29 6.80 3.87 24.02
N GLU A 30 8.05 3.41 24.10
CA GLU A 30 9.21 4.15 24.56
C GLU A 30 9.88 4.97 23.43
N ASP A 31 9.26 5.04 22.26
CA ASP A 31 9.76 5.73 21.05
C ASP A 31 11.16 5.26 20.59
N LYS A 32 11.50 3.97 20.81
CA LYS A 32 12.69 3.37 20.25
C LYS A 32 12.66 3.44 18.74
N LYS A 33 13.63 4.08 18.13
CA LYS A 33 13.70 4.31 16.67
C LYS A 33 13.94 3.03 15.87
N PHE A 34 14.67 2.08 16.44
CA PHE A 34 15.06 0.84 15.77
C PHE A 34 14.87 -0.35 16.69
N GLN A 35 14.29 -1.41 16.14
CA GLN A 35 14.13 -2.71 16.79
C GLN A 35 14.35 -3.79 15.75
N VAL A 36 14.88 -4.94 16.12
CA VAL A 36 15.14 -6.07 15.24
C VAL A 36 14.42 -7.31 15.76
N LEU A 37 13.57 -7.90 14.95
CA LEU A 37 12.97 -9.21 15.19
C LEU A 37 13.77 -10.27 14.42
N LEU A 38 14.56 -11.08 15.14
CA LEU A 38 15.31 -12.18 14.57
C LEU A 38 14.50 -13.48 14.68
N GLY A 39 14.38 -14.20 13.57
CA GLY A 39 13.69 -15.48 13.54
C GLY A 39 13.94 -16.22 12.23
N ALA A 40 14.01 -17.53 12.28
CA ALA A 40 14.15 -18.38 11.11
C ALA A 40 12.92 -18.27 10.18
N THR A 41 13.05 -18.79 8.95
CA THR A 41 11.90 -18.88 8.04
C THR A 41 10.84 -19.82 8.63
N GLY A 42 9.57 -19.46 8.51
CA GLY A 42 8.45 -20.27 9.02
C GLY A 42 8.15 -20.11 10.52
N THR A 43 8.86 -19.23 11.26
CA THR A 43 8.60 -18.99 12.70
C THR A 43 7.43 -18.04 12.98
N GLY A 44 6.65 -17.67 11.95
CA GLY A 44 5.49 -16.80 12.12
C GLY A 44 5.83 -15.33 12.39
N LYS A 45 6.93 -14.82 11.82
CA LYS A 45 7.32 -13.40 11.98
C LYS A 45 6.22 -12.43 11.56
N THR A 46 5.52 -12.70 10.45
CA THR A 46 4.41 -11.87 9.98
C THR A 46 3.27 -11.84 10.99
N PHE A 47 2.93 -12.99 11.57
CA PHE A 47 1.93 -13.08 12.63
C PHE A 47 2.36 -12.33 13.90
N THR A 48 3.64 -12.44 14.29
CA THR A 48 4.22 -11.68 15.41
C THR A 48 4.07 -10.18 15.19
N ILE A 49 4.45 -9.67 14.01
CA ILE A 49 4.32 -8.25 13.66
C ILE A 49 2.85 -7.82 13.57
N SER A 50 1.96 -8.67 13.06
CA SER A 50 0.51 -8.39 13.05
C SER A 50 -0.04 -8.16 14.45
N ASN A 51 0.38 -8.97 15.44
CA ASN A 51 0.02 -8.75 16.84
C ASN A 51 0.57 -7.42 17.40
N VAL A 52 1.78 -7.03 17.00
CA VAL A 52 2.35 -5.72 17.38
C VAL A 52 1.53 -4.58 16.77
N ILE A 53 1.20 -4.64 15.48
CA ILE A 53 0.40 -3.63 14.78
C ILE A 53 -0.95 -3.44 15.47
N ALA A 54 -1.64 -4.54 15.76
CA ALA A 54 -2.94 -4.51 16.44
C ALA A 54 -2.88 -3.84 17.81
N GLN A 55 -1.81 -4.08 18.59
CA GLN A 55 -1.66 -3.51 19.95
C GLN A 55 -1.21 -2.05 19.95
N VAL A 56 -0.39 -1.64 18.96
CA VAL A 56 0.13 -0.27 18.87
C VAL A 56 -0.86 0.66 18.18
N ASN A 57 -1.67 0.13 17.29
CA ASN A 57 -2.73 0.84 16.58
C ASN A 57 -2.22 2.10 15.81
N ARG A 58 -1.10 1.97 15.10
CA ARG A 58 -0.51 3.04 14.28
C ARG A 58 -0.54 2.66 12.80
N PRO A 59 -0.75 3.63 11.87
CA PRO A 59 -0.54 3.37 10.45
C PRO A 59 0.83 2.75 10.21
N THR A 60 0.89 1.71 9.39
CA THR A 60 2.09 0.89 9.24
C THR A 60 2.51 0.82 7.78
N LEU A 61 3.81 1.01 7.54
CA LEU A 61 4.43 0.82 6.24
C LEU A 61 5.38 -0.37 6.30
N VAL A 62 5.15 -1.35 5.45
CA VAL A 62 5.94 -2.57 5.33
C VAL A 62 6.71 -2.55 4.02
N PHE A 63 8.04 -2.58 4.08
CA PHE A 63 8.89 -2.65 2.90
C PHE A 63 9.36 -4.06 2.60
N ALA A 64 9.15 -4.49 1.36
CA ALA A 64 9.70 -5.70 0.80
C ALA A 64 10.75 -5.37 -0.28
N HIS A 65 11.78 -6.20 -0.40
CA HIS A 65 12.85 -5.97 -1.36
C HIS A 65 12.44 -6.17 -2.83
N ASN A 66 11.34 -6.90 -3.09
CA ASN A 66 10.79 -7.10 -4.43
C ASN A 66 9.26 -7.20 -4.42
N LYS A 67 8.65 -7.18 -5.63
CA LYS A 67 7.20 -7.27 -5.81
C LYS A 67 6.60 -8.60 -5.34
N THR A 68 7.31 -9.70 -5.53
CA THR A 68 6.83 -11.05 -5.17
C THR A 68 6.65 -11.17 -3.66
N LEU A 69 7.66 -10.76 -2.89
CA LEU A 69 7.56 -10.73 -1.43
C LEU A 69 6.52 -9.72 -0.96
N ALA A 70 6.43 -8.56 -1.61
CA ALA A 70 5.39 -7.58 -1.29
C ALA A 70 3.99 -8.19 -1.49
N GLY A 71 3.75 -8.93 -2.58
CA GLY A 71 2.50 -9.62 -2.85
C GLY A 71 2.16 -10.68 -1.80
N GLN A 72 3.16 -11.47 -1.39
CA GLN A 72 2.99 -12.47 -0.33
C GLN A 72 2.61 -11.80 1.00
N LEU A 73 3.37 -10.78 1.43
CA LEU A 73 3.09 -10.05 2.68
C LEU A 73 1.74 -9.34 2.64
N TYR A 74 1.37 -8.76 1.48
CA TYR A 74 0.05 -8.16 1.29
C TYR A 74 -1.07 -9.17 1.53
N SER A 75 -0.97 -10.38 0.96
CA SER A 75 -1.95 -11.43 1.15
C SER A 75 -2.02 -11.89 2.61
N GLU A 76 -0.88 -12.10 3.27
CA GLU A 76 -0.82 -12.48 4.68
C GLU A 76 -1.44 -11.40 5.60
N PHE A 77 -1.11 -10.12 5.40
CA PHE A 77 -1.70 -9.04 6.18
C PHE A 77 -3.20 -8.86 5.89
N LYS A 78 -3.64 -9.07 4.65
CA LYS A 78 -5.05 -9.01 4.29
C LYS A 78 -5.88 -10.10 4.97
N GLU A 79 -5.30 -11.28 5.13
CA GLU A 79 -5.89 -12.39 5.87
C GLU A 79 -5.99 -12.08 7.37
N PHE A 80 -4.94 -11.52 7.97
CA PHE A 80 -4.94 -11.12 9.39
C PHE A 80 -5.80 -9.89 9.69
N PHE A 81 -6.01 -9.00 8.74
CA PHE A 81 -6.76 -7.76 8.91
C PHE A 81 -7.87 -7.59 7.86
N PRO A 82 -8.85 -8.51 7.80
CA PRO A 82 -9.89 -8.51 6.75
C PRO A 82 -10.80 -7.28 6.82
N HIS A 83 -10.90 -6.63 7.99
CA HIS A 83 -11.77 -5.48 8.23
C HIS A 83 -11.04 -4.13 8.21
N ASN A 84 -9.72 -4.14 8.08
CA ASN A 84 -8.88 -2.95 8.02
C ASN A 84 -8.38 -2.67 6.60
N ARG A 85 -7.72 -1.55 6.40
CA ARG A 85 -7.14 -1.21 5.10
C ARG A 85 -5.74 -1.80 4.98
N VAL A 86 -5.61 -2.79 4.11
CA VAL A 86 -4.32 -3.33 3.68
C VAL A 86 -4.17 -3.01 2.21
N GLU A 87 -3.15 -2.25 1.86
CA GLU A 87 -2.95 -1.69 0.54
C GLU A 87 -1.61 -2.15 -0.06
N TYR A 88 -1.61 -2.34 -1.38
CA TYR A 88 -0.46 -2.78 -2.15
C TYR A 88 0.16 -1.61 -2.90
N PHE A 89 1.42 -1.30 -2.62
CA PHE A 89 2.11 -0.14 -3.16
C PHE A 89 3.45 -0.53 -3.78
N VAL A 90 3.43 -0.90 -5.04
CA VAL A 90 4.63 -1.31 -5.78
C VAL A 90 4.89 -0.39 -6.97
N SER A 91 6.05 -0.52 -7.59
CA SER A 91 6.37 0.20 -8.83
C SER A 91 5.36 -0.17 -9.91
N TYR A 92 4.83 0.81 -10.63
CA TYR A 92 3.87 0.64 -11.73
C TYR A 92 4.50 0.12 -13.03
N PHE A 93 5.83 0.01 -13.09
CA PHE A 93 6.52 -0.61 -14.22
C PHE A 93 6.53 -2.13 -14.07
N ASP A 94 5.81 -2.82 -14.94
CA ASP A 94 5.70 -4.28 -14.91
C ASP A 94 6.70 -4.95 -15.86
N TYR A 95 7.02 -4.31 -16.94
CA TYR A 95 7.85 -4.85 -17.99
C TYR A 95 8.89 -3.83 -18.46
N TYR A 96 10.13 -4.27 -18.49
CA TYR A 96 11.24 -3.54 -19.07
C TYR A 96 11.87 -4.38 -20.17
N GLN A 97 11.71 -3.98 -21.43
CA GLN A 97 12.41 -4.55 -22.55
C GLN A 97 13.62 -3.66 -22.87
N PRO A 98 14.85 -4.14 -22.67
CA PRO A 98 16.04 -3.40 -23.06
C PRO A 98 16.12 -3.32 -24.59
N GLU A 99 16.80 -2.28 -25.06
CA GLU A 99 17.18 -2.19 -26.46
C GLU A 99 18.03 -3.41 -26.87
N ALA A 100 17.69 -4.02 -27.98
CA ALA A 100 18.47 -5.12 -28.54
C ALA A 100 18.48 -5.03 -30.07
N TYR A 101 19.65 -5.28 -30.64
CA TYR A 101 19.80 -5.41 -32.07
C TYR A 101 20.10 -6.87 -32.42
N LEU A 102 19.31 -7.44 -33.30
CA LEU A 102 19.47 -8.81 -33.81
C LEU A 102 20.13 -8.78 -35.21
N PRO A 103 21.46 -8.97 -35.30
CA PRO A 103 22.18 -8.83 -36.58
C PRO A 103 21.73 -9.82 -37.65
N LYS A 104 21.20 -10.99 -37.25
CA LYS A 104 20.77 -12.04 -38.19
C LYS A 104 19.52 -11.67 -38.98
N THR A 105 18.66 -10.81 -38.41
CA THR A 105 17.38 -10.42 -39.00
C THR A 105 17.31 -8.93 -39.27
N ASP A 106 18.43 -8.20 -39.06
CA ASP A 106 18.50 -6.74 -39.13
C ASP A 106 17.33 -6.06 -38.38
N THR A 107 17.00 -6.60 -37.20
CA THR A 107 15.86 -6.13 -36.43
C THR A 107 16.35 -5.37 -35.20
N TYR A 108 15.92 -4.12 -35.07
CA TYR A 108 16.11 -3.31 -33.88
C TYR A 108 14.89 -3.44 -32.98
N ILE A 109 15.11 -3.84 -31.74
CA ILE A 109 14.08 -3.92 -30.70
C ILE A 109 14.18 -2.68 -29.85
N ASP A 110 13.19 -1.81 -29.94
CA ASP A 110 13.13 -0.58 -29.16
C ASP A 110 12.92 -0.86 -27.65
N LYS A 111 13.50 0.00 -26.85
CA LYS A 111 13.23 0.03 -25.39
C LYS A 111 11.75 0.26 -25.17
N ASN A 112 11.09 -0.68 -24.50
CA ASN A 112 9.68 -0.57 -24.18
C ASN A 112 9.45 -0.73 -22.66
N THR A 113 8.70 0.21 -22.09
CA THR A 113 8.29 0.17 -20.68
C THR A 113 6.77 0.30 -20.66
N LYS A 114 6.07 -0.76 -20.30
CA LYS A 114 4.62 -0.72 -20.12
C LYS A 114 4.28 -0.37 -18.68
N THR A 115 3.47 0.65 -18.52
CA THR A 115 2.81 0.97 -17.24
C THR A 115 1.61 0.05 -17.05
N ASN A 116 1.44 -0.45 -15.84
CA ASN A 116 0.27 -1.24 -15.46
C ASN A 116 -0.75 -0.32 -14.78
N GLU A 117 -1.86 -0.06 -15.44
CA GLU A 117 -2.93 0.83 -14.94
C GLU A 117 -3.56 0.31 -13.64
N GLU A 118 -3.68 -1.02 -13.48
CA GLU A 118 -4.19 -1.61 -12.24
C GLU A 118 -3.28 -1.30 -11.05
N LEU A 119 -1.95 -1.38 -11.25
CA LEU A 119 -0.99 -1.02 -10.21
C LEU A 119 -1.03 0.47 -9.87
N ASP A 120 -1.29 1.32 -10.85
CA ASP A 120 -1.45 2.76 -10.62
C ASP A 120 -2.71 3.04 -9.79
N MET A 121 -3.83 2.40 -10.11
CA MET A 121 -5.05 2.47 -9.30
C MET A 121 -4.83 1.99 -7.86
N LEU A 122 -4.10 0.88 -7.66
CA LEU A 122 -3.76 0.38 -6.31
C LEU A 122 -2.88 1.36 -5.53
N ARG A 123 -1.94 2.03 -6.20
CA ARG A 123 -1.11 3.07 -5.60
C ARG A 123 -1.93 4.29 -5.17
N MET A 124 -2.85 4.73 -6.01
CA MET A 124 -3.80 5.81 -5.69
C MET A 124 -4.68 5.42 -4.49
N ALA A 125 -5.23 4.20 -4.48
CA ALA A 125 -6.01 3.68 -3.36
C ALA A 125 -5.21 3.67 -2.05
N ALA A 126 -3.93 3.26 -2.10
CA ALA A 126 -3.06 3.25 -0.93
C ALA A 126 -2.83 4.65 -0.35
N VAL A 127 -2.56 5.64 -1.21
CA VAL A 127 -2.39 7.04 -0.78
C VAL A 127 -3.68 7.57 -0.14
N ASN A 128 -4.83 7.35 -0.77
CA ASN A 128 -6.12 7.78 -0.22
C ASN A 128 -6.41 7.13 1.13
N SER A 129 -6.15 5.83 1.27
CA SER A 129 -6.39 5.09 2.51
C SER A 129 -5.59 5.65 3.68
N VAL A 130 -4.31 5.99 3.49
CA VAL A 130 -3.47 6.60 4.55
C VAL A 130 -3.94 7.99 4.93
N LEU A 131 -4.45 8.76 3.98
CA LEU A 131 -4.95 10.11 4.25
C LEU A 131 -6.29 10.12 4.99
N GLU A 132 -7.12 9.09 4.78
CA GLU A 132 -8.47 9.02 5.33
C GLU A 132 -8.58 8.20 6.62
N ARG A 133 -7.72 7.19 6.82
CA ARG A 133 -7.86 6.20 7.90
C ARG A 133 -6.54 5.92 8.59
N ARG A 134 -6.61 5.80 9.91
CA ARG A 134 -5.44 5.45 10.74
C ARG A 134 -5.16 3.94 10.78
N ASP A 135 -6.16 3.11 10.54
CA ASP A 135 -6.06 1.65 10.53
C ASP A 135 -5.63 1.11 9.15
N THR A 136 -4.54 1.69 8.63
CA THR A 136 -4.01 1.37 7.30
C THR A 136 -2.63 0.73 7.38
N ILE A 137 -2.46 -0.40 6.68
CA ILE A 137 -1.18 -1.06 6.41
C ILE A 137 -0.87 -0.90 4.93
N ILE A 138 0.28 -0.33 4.61
CA ILE A 138 0.78 -0.30 3.22
C ILE A 138 1.91 -1.30 3.09
N VAL A 139 1.78 -2.23 2.14
CA VAL A 139 2.86 -3.14 1.76
C VAL A 139 3.48 -2.66 0.46
N ALA A 140 4.73 -2.23 0.54
CA ALA A 140 5.45 -1.56 -0.54
C ALA A 140 6.71 -2.32 -0.96
N SER A 141 7.05 -2.24 -2.24
CA SER A 141 8.38 -2.62 -2.69
C SER A 141 9.36 -1.43 -2.59
N VAL A 142 10.64 -1.69 -2.35
CA VAL A 142 11.67 -0.62 -2.30
C VAL A 142 11.68 0.23 -3.57
N ALA A 143 11.47 -0.39 -4.74
CA ALA A 143 11.42 0.33 -6.02
C ALA A 143 10.24 1.32 -6.14
N SER A 144 9.21 1.19 -5.30
CA SER A 144 8.04 2.08 -5.33
C SER A 144 8.28 3.48 -4.76
N ILE A 145 9.39 3.68 -4.04
CA ILE A 145 9.77 4.98 -3.46
C ILE A 145 10.08 6.00 -4.55
N TYR A 146 10.56 5.52 -5.71
CA TYR A 146 10.90 6.39 -6.81
C TYR A 146 9.66 6.79 -7.60
N GLY A 147 9.55 8.07 -7.96
CA GLY A 147 8.43 8.60 -8.77
C GLY A 147 7.17 8.94 -7.98
N ALA A 148 7.26 9.08 -6.66
CA ALA A 148 6.16 9.59 -5.86
C ALA A 148 5.97 11.10 -6.10
N SER A 149 4.73 11.52 -6.36
CA SER A 149 4.36 12.94 -6.49
C SER A 149 4.44 13.67 -5.14
N ASN A 150 4.52 15.00 -5.18
CA ASN A 150 4.52 15.81 -3.96
C ASN A 150 3.21 15.58 -3.16
N PRO A 151 3.29 15.14 -1.89
CA PRO A 151 2.10 14.83 -1.07
C PRO A 151 1.18 16.03 -0.84
N GLU A 152 1.73 17.26 -0.78
CA GLU A 152 0.94 18.47 -0.59
C GLU A 152 0.09 18.78 -1.83
N GLN A 153 0.67 18.67 -3.02
CA GLN A 153 -0.08 18.84 -4.27
C GLN A 153 -1.17 17.78 -4.40
N TYR A 154 -0.86 16.54 -4.03
CA TYR A 154 -1.84 15.46 -4.07
C TYR A 154 -3.04 15.71 -3.14
N ARG A 155 -2.83 16.23 -1.93
CA ARG A 155 -3.93 16.58 -1.00
C ARG A 155 -4.88 17.61 -1.56
N HIS A 156 -4.38 18.58 -2.32
CA HIS A 156 -5.19 19.60 -2.98
C HIS A 156 -5.98 19.07 -4.17
N MET A 157 -5.60 17.91 -4.70
CA MET A 157 -6.26 17.25 -5.83
C MET A 157 -7.29 16.19 -5.39
N ILE A 158 -7.47 15.95 -4.09
CA ILE A 158 -8.47 15.00 -3.60
C ILE A 158 -9.82 15.68 -3.47
N PHE A 159 -10.83 15.07 -4.08
CA PHE A 159 -12.24 15.45 -3.91
C PHE A 159 -13.00 14.26 -3.32
N THR A 160 -13.61 14.48 -2.16
CA THR A 160 -14.31 13.40 -1.43
C THR A 160 -15.81 13.52 -1.61
N LEU A 161 -16.45 12.48 -2.14
CA LEU A 161 -17.90 12.33 -2.19
C LEU A 161 -18.35 11.33 -1.14
N ARG A 162 -19.44 11.65 -0.44
CA ARG A 162 -20.03 10.75 0.58
C ARG A 162 -21.46 10.39 0.23
N SER A 163 -21.83 9.14 0.46
CA SER A 163 -23.22 8.71 0.30
C SER A 163 -24.17 9.56 1.17
N GLY A 164 -25.23 10.09 0.55
CA GLY A 164 -26.18 11.01 1.21
C GLY A 164 -25.73 12.47 1.27
N GLN A 165 -24.59 12.82 0.73
CA GLN A 165 -24.15 14.22 0.60
C GLN A 165 -25.02 14.96 -0.43
N ILE A 166 -25.50 16.14 -0.06
CA ILE A 166 -26.15 17.06 -0.98
C ILE A 166 -25.09 18.00 -1.54
N ILE A 167 -24.90 17.98 -2.83
CA ILE A 167 -23.97 18.85 -3.56
C ILE A 167 -24.66 19.45 -4.78
N GLU A 168 -24.41 20.71 -5.06
CA GLU A 168 -24.91 21.37 -6.24
C GLU A 168 -24.20 20.83 -7.50
N ARG A 169 -24.98 20.55 -8.57
CA ARG A 169 -24.45 19.95 -9.80
C ARG A 169 -23.29 20.77 -10.39
N ASN A 170 -23.44 22.08 -10.44
CA ASN A 170 -22.41 22.96 -11.03
C ASN A 170 -21.14 22.99 -10.18
N GLU A 171 -21.28 22.96 -8.85
CA GLU A 171 -20.16 22.86 -7.92
C GLU A 171 -19.38 21.56 -8.11
N LEU A 172 -20.08 20.43 -8.22
CA LEU A 172 -19.47 19.15 -8.52
C LEU A 172 -18.72 19.16 -9.86
N MET A 173 -19.35 19.69 -10.90
CA MET A 173 -18.73 19.78 -12.23
C MET A 173 -17.48 20.64 -12.22
N LEU A 174 -17.50 21.80 -11.54
CA LEU A 174 -16.33 22.67 -11.41
C LEU A 174 -15.20 21.99 -10.63
N ALA A 175 -15.53 21.28 -9.52
CA ALA A 175 -14.55 20.54 -8.76
C ALA A 175 -13.86 19.46 -9.60
N LEU A 176 -14.61 18.73 -10.42
CA LEU A 176 -14.06 17.71 -11.33
C LEU A 176 -13.18 18.34 -12.42
N VAL A 177 -13.60 19.45 -13.02
CA VAL A 177 -12.80 20.19 -14.03
C VAL A 177 -11.50 20.70 -13.42
N HIS A 178 -11.51 21.24 -12.20
CA HIS A 178 -10.30 21.67 -11.50
C HIS A 178 -9.32 20.53 -11.25
N GLN A 179 -9.83 19.30 -11.15
CA GLN A 179 -9.03 18.07 -11.01
C GLN A 179 -8.67 17.43 -12.36
N GLN A 180 -8.84 18.17 -13.46
CA GLN A 180 -8.49 17.75 -14.82
C GLN A 180 -9.32 16.57 -15.38
N TYR A 181 -10.48 16.27 -14.79
CA TYR A 181 -11.43 15.34 -15.40
C TYR A 181 -11.98 15.93 -16.69
N LYS A 182 -12.06 15.10 -17.71
CA LYS A 182 -12.68 15.46 -19.00
C LYS A 182 -14.07 14.86 -19.05
N ARG A 183 -15.03 15.67 -19.49
CA ARG A 183 -16.37 15.14 -19.75
C ARG A 183 -16.32 14.19 -20.95
N ASN A 184 -16.84 13.01 -20.77
CA ASN A 184 -17.08 12.04 -21.83
C ASN A 184 -18.58 11.76 -21.90
N ASP A 185 -19.18 11.93 -23.07
CA ASP A 185 -20.62 11.70 -23.28
C ASP A 185 -20.88 10.31 -23.91
N THR A 186 -19.83 9.52 -24.22
CA THR A 186 -19.94 8.24 -24.94
C THR A 186 -19.64 7.02 -24.08
N ASP A 187 -18.84 7.15 -23.04
CA ASP A 187 -18.53 6.06 -22.11
C ASP A 187 -19.07 6.41 -20.72
N PRO A 188 -19.76 5.46 -20.06
CA PRO A 188 -20.32 5.67 -18.72
C PRO A 188 -19.24 5.85 -17.64
#